data_115ef3f64269d73b67cbe6755fb9ff8d
#
_entry.id   115ef3f64269d73b67cbe6755fb9ff8d
#
_cell.length_a   1.000
_cell.length_b   1.000
_cell.length_c   1.000
_cell.angle_alpha   90.00
_cell.angle_beta   90.00
_cell.angle_gamma   90.00
#
_symmetry.space_group_name_H-M   'P 1'
#
loop_
_entity.id
_entity.type
_entity.pdbx_description
1 polymer ?
#
loop_
_entity_poly.entity_id
_entity_poly.type
_entity_poly.pdbx_seq_one_letter_code
_entity_poly.pdbx_strand_id
1 'polypeptide(L)'
;MPRAAEGAGGCGCFRTLRQKDWQAPGGDARRSSLERGRPRAGPPKGQAVRGPGNGSPTANLSGKADSEGFFIGLQFGDCHALERFAMNNAPTSSTELLRTPLHALHLELGARMVEFGGYDMPVSYPGGILAEHHQCRSSAALFDVSHMGQVRLTGDEADRALETLAPSDLIGLGVDRQRYTFFTNGSGGIIDDLMVARRSAGGDSGNDLLMVLNAAGKKADIAYLNTQIGHRCRVQPLPELALLALQGPKAVAALIRLDPGVTALTFMTGGWFTLNGASCYVTRSGYTGEDGFEISVEADQAQALARALLALPEVKPAGLGARDTLRLEAGLCLYGHDLNERVTPVHAGLTWAIQKVRRHDGAREGGYPGARVVEAQMANGVPHKRVGLVGLEHVPVREGAVLSDTKGRRIGIVTSGTLGPTIGKPIAMAYLAMNHTAPHHEVYADVRGQQIPMRVQTMPFTPHRYFRG
;
A
#
# COMPACT_ATOMS: atom_id res chain seq x y z
N MET A 1 -60.82 -34.89 9.52
CA MET A 1 -61.72 -34.39 10.58
C MET A 1 -61.32 -34.98 11.91
N PRO A 2 -61.40 -34.30 13.06
CA PRO A 2 -61.75 -32.87 13.24
C PRO A 2 -60.76 -32.05 14.07
N ARG A 3 -60.91 -30.74 13.93
CA ARG A 3 -61.02 -29.58 14.85
C ARG A 3 -59.75 -29.16 15.61
N ALA A 4 -59.14 -28.00 15.35
CA ALA A 4 -59.54 -26.62 15.61
C ALA A 4 -59.65 -26.27 17.09
N ALA A 5 -58.79 -25.42 17.59
CA ALA A 5 -59.08 -24.43 18.64
C ALA A 5 -58.16 -23.18 18.46
N GLU A 6 -58.85 -22.07 18.40
CA GLU A 6 -58.37 -20.69 18.33
C GLU A 6 -57.85 -20.22 19.67
N GLY A 7 -57.06 -19.14 19.65
CA GLY A 7 -56.67 -18.39 20.83
C GLY A 7 -55.88 -17.15 20.55
N ALA A 8 -56.59 -16.07 20.46
CA ALA A 8 -56.26 -14.68 20.24
C ALA A 8 -55.19 -14.03 21.13
N GLY A 9 -54.50 -13.05 20.59
CA GLY A 9 -54.51 -11.70 21.11
C GLY A 9 -53.21 -11.18 21.76
N GLY A 10 -52.62 -10.15 21.23
CA GLY A 10 -51.61 -9.36 21.93
C GLY A 10 -50.91 -8.34 21.07
N CYS A 11 -51.61 -7.27 20.75
CA CYS A 11 -51.07 -6.02 20.18
C CYS A 11 -50.20 -5.31 21.21
N GLY A 12 -48.98 -4.86 20.87
CA GLY A 12 -48.13 -4.16 21.82
C GLY A 12 -47.05 -3.29 21.12
N CYS A 13 -47.48 -2.10 20.78
CA CYS A 13 -46.76 -0.78 20.76
C CYS A 13 -45.30 -0.74 20.29
N PHE A 14 -45.13 -0.18 19.11
CA PHE A 14 -44.00 0.66 18.73
C PHE A 14 -43.74 1.79 19.74
N ARG A 15 -42.54 1.87 20.29
CA ARG A 15 -41.99 3.08 20.92
C ARG A 15 -40.77 3.52 20.18
N THR A 16 -40.91 4.59 19.41
CA THR A 16 -39.86 5.50 18.95
C THR A 16 -39.08 6.04 20.15
N LEU A 17 -37.75 5.78 20.16
CA LEU A 17 -36.84 6.49 21.03
C LEU A 17 -36.12 7.57 20.23
N ARG A 18 -36.39 8.82 20.65
CA ARG A 18 -35.80 10.09 20.19
C ARG A 18 -34.35 10.17 20.64
N GLN A 19 -33.54 10.76 19.76
CA GLN A 19 -32.25 11.37 20.00
C GLN A 19 -32.21 12.09 21.35
N LYS A 20 -31.21 11.83 22.19
CA LYS A 20 -30.82 12.72 23.29
C LYS A 20 -29.32 12.97 23.23
N ASP A 21 -29.06 14.24 23.20
CA ASP A 21 -27.84 15.02 23.30
C ASP A 21 -26.77 14.45 24.25
N TRP A 22 -25.54 14.42 23.75
CA TRP A 22 -24.34 14.20 24.56
C TRP A 22 -23.67 15.55 24.83
N GLN A 23 -23.82 16.08 26.06
CA GLN A 23 -23.08 17.23 26.59
C GLN A 23 -21.81 16.70 27.30
N ALA A 24 -20.67 17.34 27.02
CA ALA A 24 -19.42 17.12 27.71
C ALA A 24 -19.44 17.75 29.12
N PRO A 25 -18.81 17.16 30.13
CA PRO A 25 -18.68 17.79 31.45
C PRO A 25 -17.52 18.78 31.47
N GLY A 26 -17.84 20.03 31.84
CA GLY A 26 -16.91 21.08 32.19
C GLY A 26 -16.22 20.77 33.53
N GLY A 27 -14.91 20.95 33.55
CA GLY A 27 -14.10 20.86 34.76
C GLY A 27 -13.60 22.24 35.19
N ASP A 28 -13.87 22.54 36.41
CA ASP A 28 -13.71 23.79 37.12
C ASP A 28 -12.27 24.21 37.37
N ALA A 29 -11.99 25.47 37.22
CA ALA A 29 -10.73 26.12 37.51
C ALA A 29 -10.64 26.44 39.02
N ARG A 30 -9.55 26.09 39.69
CA ARG A 30 -9.11 26.75 40.92
C ARG A 30 -7.70 27.30 40.78
N ARG A 31 -7.66 28.64 40.86
CA ARG A 31 -6.46 29.46 41.07
C ARG A 31 -5.89 29.19 42.46
N SER A 32 -4.56 29.12 42.57
CA SER A 32 -3.85 29.63 43.74
C SER A 32 -2.54 30.30 43.30
N SER A 33 -2.45 31.55 43.65
CA SER A 33 -1.33 32.50 43.56
C SER A 33 -0.33 32.22 44.67
N LEU A 34 0.98 32.46 44.39
CA LEU A 34 1.93 33.18 45.24
C LEU A 34 3.36 33.02 44.71
N GLU A 35 3.93 34.11 44.33
CA GLU A 35 5.05 34.96 44.77
C GLU A 35 6.46 34.58 44.28
N ARG A 36 6.97 35.46 43.43
CA ARG A 36 8.20 36.32 43.48
C ARG A 36 9.54 35.70 43.98
N GLY A 37 10.53 35.83 43.10
CA GLY A 37 11.92 35.80 43.49
C GLY A 37 12.90 35.86 42.35
N ARG A 38 13.27 37.09 41.89
CA ARG A 38 14.57 37.35 41.23
C ARG A 38 15.55 37.79 42.26
N PRO A 39 16.93 37.65 42.12
CA PRO A 39 17.69 38.45 41.16
C PRO A 39 18.97 37.81 40.58
N ARG A 40 19.38 38.37 39.47
CA ARG A 40 20.68 38.66 38.84
C ARG A 40 21.98 38.19 39.49
N ALA A 41 22.90 37.63 38.63
CA ALA A 41 24.32 38.03 38.59
C ALA A 41 24.94 37.64 37.23
N GLY A 42 25.68 38.56 36.64
CA GLY A 42 26.40 38.46 35.36
C GLY A 42 27.86 37.98 35.51
N PRO A 43 28.66 37.96 34.45
CA PRO A 43 29.82 37.11 34.27
C PRO A 43 31.13 37.73 34.74
N PRO A 44 32.23 36.96 34.84
CA PRO A 44 33.58 37.53 34.80
C PRO A 44 34.31 37.23 33.50
N LYS A 45 35.05 38.29 33.08
CA LYS A 45 36.01 38.38 31.98
C LYS A 45 37.41 37.92 32.44
N GLY A 46 38.21 37.50 31.43
CA GLY A 46 39.68 37.53 31.42
C GLY A 46 40.29 36.14 31.48
N GLN A 47 41.27 35.74 30.67
CA GLN A 47 42.51 36.45 30.25
C GLN A 47 43.13 35.75 29.02
N ALA A 48 43.82 36.55 28.19
CA ALA A 48 44.61 36.14 27.06
C ALA A 48 45.99 35.62 27.46
N VAL A 49 46.51 34.61 26.73
CA VAL A 49 47.96 34.36 26.64
C VAL A 49 48.36 34.19 25.19
N ARG A 50 49.45 34.91 24.83
CA ARG A 50 50.03 35.08 23.48
C ARG A 50 51.01 33.97 23.10
N GLY A 51 51.07 33.66 21.85
CA GLY A 51 51.85 33.20 20.76
C GLY A 51 53.29 32.65 21.00
N PRO A 52 54.10 32.32 19.97
CA PRO A 52 54.18 32.87 18.58
C PRO A 52 54.32 31.76 17.50
N GLY A 53 53.95 31.93 16.28
CA GLY A 53 54.65 32.55 15.15
C GLY A 53 55.07 31.57 14.08
N ASN A 54 54.62 31.74 12.88
CA ASN A 54 55.34 31.82 11.61
C ASN A 54 54.61 31.20 10.42
N GLY A 55 54.45 32.01 9.38
CA GLY A 55 54.62 31.62 8.00
C GLY A 55 53.40 31.68 7.09
N SER A 56 53.10 32.84 6.53
CA SER A 56 52.32 32.95 5.27
C SER A 56 53.14 32.50 4.06
N PRO A 57 52.47 32.13 2.94
CA PRO A 57 52.14 33.17 2.01
C PRO A 57 50.73 33.15 1.39
N THR A 58 50.31 34.33 1.08
CA THR A 58 49.16 34.83 0.35
C THR A 58 48.90 34.17 -0.99
N ALA A 59 47.63 33.82 -1.23
CA ALA A 59 47.07 33.88 -2.57
C ALA A 59 45.61 34.39 -2.48
N ASN A 60 45.42 35.58 -3.01
CA ASN A 60 44.13 36.21 -3.28
C ASN A 60 43.40 35.43 -4.36
N LEU A 61 42.19 35.03 -4.09
CA LEU A 61 41.14 34.81 -5.12
C LEU A 61 39.82 35.26 -4.56
N SER A 62 39.39 36.43 -4.99
CA SER A 62 38.02 36.93 -4.96
C SER A 62 37.16 36.04 -5.87
N GLY A 63 36.24 35.28 -5.29
CA GLY A 63 35.24 34.52 -6.00
C GLY A 63 33.91 34.69 -5.30
N LYS A 64 32.96 35.29 -5.98
CA LYS A 64 31.56 35.45 -5.55
C LYS A 64 30.98 34.10 -5.18
N ALA A 65 30.33 34.02 -4.03
CA ALA A 65 29.52 32.89 -3.61
C ALA A 65 28.22 32.89 -4.43
N ASP A 66 28.23 32.14 -5.50
CA ASP A 66 26.99 31.72 -6.15
C ASP A 66 26.44 30.51 -5.37
N SER A 67 25.27 30.73 -4.79
CA SER A 67 24.48 29.73 -4.10
C SER A 67 23.81 28.75 -5.10
N GLU A 68 24.63 27.92 -5.75
CA GLU A 68 24.11 26.74 -6.45
C GLU A 68 24.06 25.56 -5.47
N GLY A 69 22.85 25.25 -5.04
CA GLY A 69 22.55 24.05 -4.26
C GLY A 69 23.04 22.80 -5.01
N PHE A 70 23.83 22.03 -4.31
CA PHE A 70 24.32 20.73 -4.76
C PHE A 70 23.12 19.78 -4.93
N PHE A 71 22.54 19.78 -6.13
CA PHE A 71 21.61 18.79 -6.60
C PHE A 71 22.39 17.47 -6.73
N ILE A 72 22.34 16.64 -5.69
CA ILE A 72 22.54 15.20 -5.88
C ILE A 72 21.32 14.75 -6.67
N GLY A 73 21.48 14.74 -7.99
CA GLY A 73 20.42 14.44 -8.92
C GLY A 73 19.88 13.04 -8.69
N LEU A 74 18.59 12.96 -8.41
CA LEU A 74 17.80 12.02 -9.15
C LEU A 74 17.93 12.46 -10.62
N GLN A 75 18.98 12.00 -11.30
CA GLN A 75 19.01 12.02 -12.74
C GLN A 75 17.87 11.08 -13.15
N PHE A 76 16.72 11.68 -13.42
CA PHE A 76 15.70 11.06 -14.25
C PHE A 76 16.39 10.86 -15.59
N GLY A 77 16.93 9.66 -15.80
CA GLY A 77 17.60 9.27 -17.02
C GLY A 77 16.74 9.67 -18.20
N ASP A 78 17.41 10.08 -19.25
CA ASP A 78 16.88 10.48 -20.54
C ASP A 78 15.59 9.75 -20.91
N CYS A 79 14.60 10.47 -21.47
CA CYS A 79 13.40 9.89 -22.06
C CYS A 79 13.70 8.73 -23.04
N HIS A 80 14.88 8.69 -23.63
CA HIS A 80 15.42 7.57 -24.41
C HIS A 80 15.68 6.28 -23.61
N ALA A 81 15.80 6.32 -22.29
CA ALA A 81 15.94 5.11 -21.48
C ALA A 81 14.60 4.40 -21.28
N LEU A 82 13.49 5.13 -21.23
CA LEU A 82 12.15 4.56 -21.20
C LEU A 82 11.74 3.99 -22.57
N GLU A 83 12.11 4.65 -23.66
CA GLU A 83 11.96 4.09 -25.01
C GLU A 83 12.84 2.84 -25.20
N ARG A 84 14.07 2.82 -24.68
CA ARG A 84 14.94 1.61 -24.71
C ARG A 84 14.40 0.49 -23.81
N PHE A 85 13.73 0.80 -22.70
CA PHE A 85 13.10 -0.21 -21.87
C PHE A 85 11.86 -0.83 -22.56
N ALA A 86 11.07 -0.02 -23.25
CA ALA A 86 9.97 -0.48 -24.09
C ALA A 86 10.45 -1.23 -25.37
N MET A 87 11.58 -0.81 -25.97
CA MET A 87 12.14 -1.44 -27.16
C MET A 87 12.97 -2.69 -26.88
N ASN A 88 13.60 -2.80 -25.70
CA ASN A 88 14.35 -4.02 -25.32
C ASN A 88 13.45 -5.13 -24.77
N ASN A 89 12.18 -4.88 -24.52
CA ASN A 89 11.15 -5.87 -24.20
C ASN A 89 10.24 -6.21 -25.40
N ALA A 90 10.63 -5.88 -26.62
CA ALA A 90 10.01 -6.50 -27.77
C ALA A 90 10.35 -8.00 -27.74
N PRO A 91 9.36 -8.90 -27.68
CA PRO A 91 9.59 -10.33 -27.56
C PRO A 91 10.25 -10.86 -28.82
N THR A 92 11.53 -11.19 -28.74
CA THR A 92 12.27 -11.96 -29.75
C THR A 92 12.10 -13.47 -29.54
N SER A 93 10.97 -13.88 -28.99
CA SER A 93 10.34 -15.21 -29.08
C SER A 93 8.91 -15.06 -28.56
N SER A 94 7.96 -15.72 -29.15
CA SER A 94 6.59 -15.86 -28.64
C SER A 94 6.62 -16.69 -27.34
N THR A 95 7.02 -16.07 -26.24
CA THR A 95 6.88 -16.69 -24.92
C THR A 95 5.39 -16.73 -24.63
N GLU A 96 4.83 -17.93 -24.62
CA GLU A 96 3.43 -18.15 -24.27
C GLU A 96 3.19 -17.53 -22.88
N LEU A 97 2.16 -16.65 -22.76
CA LEU A 97 1.83 -16.04 -21.49
C LEU A 97 1.36 -17.10 -20.50
N LEU A 98 1.76 -16.95 -19.26
CA LEU A 98 1.27 -17.78 -18.16
C LEU A 98 -0.23 -17.55 -17.97
N ARG A 99 -0.92 -18.56 -17.44
CA ARG A 99 -2.37 -18.54 -17.20
C ARG A 99 -2.64 -18.83 -15.74
N THR A 100 -3.62 -18.13 -15.18
CA THR A 100 -4.12 -18.42 -13.85
C THR A 100 -5.08 -19.61 -13.88
N PRO A 101 -5.39 -20.24 -12.73
CA PRO A 101 -6.41 -21.30 -12.66
C PRO A 101 -7.81 -20.85 -13.13
N LEU A 102 -8.09 -19.55 -13.12
CA LEU A 102 -9.37 -18.99 -13.57
C LEU A 102 -9.38 -18.54 -15.02
N HIS A 103 -8.29 -18.72 -15.80
CA HIS A 103 -8.19 -18.21 -17.16
C HIS A 103 -9.37 -18.63 -18.06
N ALA A 104 -9.76 -19.91 -18.03
CA ALA A 104 -10.91 -20.40 -18.80
C ALA A 104 -12.22 -19.74 -18.38
N LEU A 105 -12.42 -19.49 -17.08
CA LEU A 105 -13.58 -18.78 -16.56
C LEU A 105 -13.60 -17.32 -17.02
N HIS A 106 -12.46 -16.65 -17.10
CA HIS A 106 -12.38 -15.28 -17.62
C HIS A 106 -12.87 -15.21 -19.07
N LEU A 107 -12.43 -16.13 -19.92
CA LEU A 107 -12.86 -16.20 -21.32
C LEU A 107 -14.38 -16.50 -21.43
N GLU A 108 -14.89 -17.44 -20.64
CA GLU A 108 -16.31 -17.76 -20.56
C GLU A 108 -17.18 -16.56 -20.17
N LEU A 109 -16.69 -15.74 -19.22
CA LEU A 109 -17.34 -14.52 -18.76
C LEU A 109 -17.17 -13.32 -19.74
N GLY A 110 -16.52 -13.52 -20.87
CA GLY A 110 -16.30 -12.51 -21.91
C GLY A 110 -15.30 -11.44 -21.51
N ALA A 111 -14.30 -11.76 -20.68
CA ALA A 111 -13.29 -10.82 -20.28
C ALA A 111 -12.42 -10.36 -21.47
N ARG A 112 -12.06 -9.08 -21.48
CA ARG A 112 -10.98 -8.57 -22.32
C ARG A 112 -9.66 -8.88 -21.61
N MET A 113 -8.83 -9.71 -22.25
CA MET A 113 -7.55 -10.14 -21.71
C MET A 113 -6.42 -9.21 -22.16
N VAL A 114 -5.39 -9.07 -21.30
CA VAL A 114 -4.16 -8.31 -21.56
C VAL A 114 -2.97 -9.01 -20.89
N GLU A 115 -1.78 -8.79 -21.44
CA GLU A 115 -0.55 -9.17 -20.75
C GLU A 115 -0.39 -8.29 -19.51
N PHE A 116 -0.12 -8.95 -18.35
CA PHE A 116 0.22 -8.28 -17.11
C PHE A 116 1.13 -9.18 -16.25
N GLY A 117 2.35 -8.70 -15.99
CA GLY A 117 3.33 -9.44 -15.18
C GLY A 117 3.68 -10.83 -15.74
N GLY A 118 3.66 -11.00 -17.06
CA GLY A 118 3.91 -12.26 -17.76
C GLY A 118 2.72 -13.21 -17.81
N TYR A 119 1.54 -12.77 -17.39
CA TYR A 119 0.29 -13.54 -17.40
C TYR A 119 -0.72 -12.95 -18.39
N ASP A 120 -1.61 -13.80 -18.93
CA ASP A 120 -2.80 -13.40 -19.65
C ASP A 120 -3.93 -13.14 -18.64
N MET A 121 -4.24 -11.86 -18.39
CA MET A 121 -5.10 -11.41 -17.29
C MET A 121 -6.31 -10.62 -17.76
N PRO A 122 -7.46 -10.70 -17.06
CA PRO A 122 -8.64 -9.91 -17.38
C PRO A 122 -8.41 -8.44 -17.00
N VAL A 123 -8.42 -7.53 -17.98
CA VAL A 123 -8.41 -6.09 -17.71
C VAL A 123 -9.79 -5.57 -17.38
N SER A 124 -10.84 -6.12 -18.01
CA SER A 124 -12.26 -5.80 -17.75
C SER A 124 -13.19 -6.88 -18.30
N TYR A 125 -14.40 -6.92 -17.78
CA TYR A 125 -15.51 -7.72 -18.27
C TYR A 125 -16.49 -6.86 -19.10
N PRO A 126 -17.57 -7.44 -19.69
CA PRO A 126 -18.47 -6.70 -20.60
C PRO A 126 -19.10 -5.43 -20.00
N GLY A 127 -19.27 -5.35 -18.68
CA GLY A 127 -19.75 -4.14 -18.01
C GLY A 127 -18.78 -2.96 -18.06
N GLY A 128 -17.50 -3.23 -18.29
CA GLY A 128 -16.43 -2.25 -18.35
C GLY A 128 -15.93 -1.77 -16.99
N ILE A 129 -14.75 -1.15 -17.01
CA ILE A 129 -13.99 -0.73 -15.82
C ILE A 129 -14.80 0.13 -14.86
N LEU A 130 -15.60 1.07 -15.39
CA LEU A 130 -16.39 2.00 -14.58
C LEU A 130 -17.48 1.26 -13.78
N ALA A 131 -18.21 0.33 -14.43
CA ALA A 131 -19.23 -0.46 -13.76
C ALA A 131 -18.64 -1.40 -12.71
N GLU A 132 -17.50 -2.03 -13.00
CA GLU A 132 -16.76 -2.89 -12.08
C GLU A 132 -16.26 -2.11 -10.85
N HIS A 133 -15.74 -0.90 -11.05
CA HIS A 133 -15.34 0.00 -9.98
C HIS A 133 -16.52 0.31 -9.05
N HIS A 134 -17.65 0.75 -9.61
CA HIS A 134 -18.86 1.06 -8.83
C HIS A 134 -19.47 -0.17 -8.18
N GLN A 135 -19.38 -1.35 -8.81
CA GLN A 135 -19.75 -2.63 -8.22
C GLN A 135 -18.96 -2.90 -6.92
N CYS A 136 -17.65 -2.70 -6.96
CA CYS A 136 -16.80 -2.84 -5.77
C CYS A 136 -17.15 -1.81 -4.68
N ARG A 137 -17.41 -0.56 -5.05
CA ARG A 137 -17.77 0.52 -4.11
C ARG A 137 -19.13 0.33 -3.44
N SER A 138 -20.09 -0.32 -4.11
CA SER A 138 -21.50 -0.40 -3.64
C SER A 138 -21.96 -1.80 -3.25
N SER A 139 -21.26 -2.85 -3.68
CA SER A 139 -21.68 -4.24 -3.47
C SER A 139 -20.47 -5.13 -3.17
N ALA A 140 -20.17 -6.12 -4.01
CA ALA A 140 -18.99 -6.95 -3.93
C ALA A 140 -18.45 -7.26 -5.32
N ALA A 141 -17.12 -7.21 -5.48
CA ALA A 141 -16.41 -7.53 -6.70
C ALA A 141 -15.39 -8.65 -6.41
N LEU A 142 -15.33 -9.65 -7.31
CA LEU A 142 -14.38 -10.75 -7.26
C LEU A 142 -13.26 -10.48 -8.28
N PHE A 143 -12.04 -10.41 -7.79
CA PHE A 143 -10.82 -10.26 -8.58
C PHE A 143 -10.01 -11.55 -8.54
N ASP A 144 -9.52 -12.00 -9.68
CA ASP A 144 -8.45 -12.97 -9.73
C ASP A 144 -7.11 -12.25 -9.55
N VAL A 145 -6.38 -12.61 -8.52
CA VAL A 145 -5.03 -12.11 -8.24
C VAL A 145 -4.01 -13.26 -8.13
N SER A 146 -4.33 -14.42 -8.73
CA SER A 146 -3.50 -15.64 -8.69
C SER A 146 -2.18 -15.49 -9.46
N HIS A 147 -2.01 -14.43 -10.24
CA HIS A 147 -0.73 -14.08 -10.86
C HIS A 147 0.32 -13.63 -9.81
N MET A 148 -0.09 -13.23 -8.62
CA MET A 148 0.81 -12.89 -7.52
C MET A 148 1.53 -14.14 -7.00
N GLY A 149 2.70 -13.94 -6.36
CA GLY A 149 3.45 -15.02 -5.75
C GLY A 149 2.96 -15.31 -4.32
N GLN A 150 2.78 -16.57 -3.98
CA GLN A 150 2.57 -16.99 -2.59
C GLN A 150 3.80 -17.79 -2.14
N VAL A 151 4.35 -17.46 -0.97
CA VAL A 151 5.55 -18.11 -0.41
C VAL A 151 5.32 -18.39 1.06
N ARG A 152 5.65 -19.62 1.49
CA ARG A 152 5.63 -20.02 2.88
C ARG A 152 7.04 -20.00 3.45
N LEU A 153 7.22 -19.36 4.60
CA LEU A 153 8.44 -19.46 5.39
C LEU A 153 8.17 -20.25 6.65
N THR A 154 8.97 -21.27 6.92
CA THR A 154 8.85 -22.11 8.12
C THR A 154 10.19 -22.35 8.79
N GLY A 155 10.17 -22.64 10.08
CA GLY A 155 11.34 -22.87 10.93
C GLY A 155 11.34 -21.91 12.12
N ASP A 156 12.04 -22.30 13.20
CA ASP A 156 12.02 -21.59 14.49
C ASP A 156 12.53 -20.14 14.38
N GLU A 157 13.34 -19.85 13.39
CA GLU A 157 13.88 -18.52 13.14
C GLU A 157 13.27 -17.78 11.94
N ALA A 158 12.19 -18.28 11.33
CA ALA A 158 11.65 -17.71 10.09
C ALA A 158 11.28 -16.22 10.22
N ASP A 159 10.66 -15.82 11.32
CA ASP A 159 10.31 -14.43 11.61
C ASP A 159 11.55 -13.55 11.87
N ARG A 160 12.53 -14.05 12.62
CA ARG A 160 13.80 -13.35 12.86
C ARG A 160 14.62 -13.21 11.59
N ALA A 161 14.66 -14.26 10.78
CA ALA A 161 15.34 -14.24 9.49
C ALA A 161 14.71 -13.21 8.54
N LEU A 162 13.38 -13.24 8.39
CA LEU A 162 12.67 -12.29 7.52
C LEU A 162 12.79 -10.85 8.03
N GLU A 163 12.81 -10.63 9.35
CA GLU A 163 12.97 -9.29 9.94
C GLU A 163 14.35 -8.67 9.64
N THR A 164 15.36 -9.46 9.24
CA THR A 164 16.65 -8.92 8.77
C THR A 164 16.58 -8.34 7.35
N LEU A 165 15.51 -8.58 6.60
CA LEU A 165 15.32 -8.09 5.24
C LEU A 165 14.26 -6.99 5.14
N ALA A 166 13.40 -6.86 6.15
CA ALA A 166 12.24 -5.97 6.16
C ALA A 166 12.21 -5.07 7.39
N PRO A 167 11.74 -3.81 7.27
CA PRO A 167 11.74 -2.86 8.38
C PRO A 167 10.58 -3.06 9.36
N SER A 168 9.65 -3.95 9.05
CA SER A 168 8.48 -4.19 9.90
C SER A 168 8.81 -5.11 11.08
N ASP A 169 8.03 -5.00 12.15
CA ASP A 169 8.09 -5.87 13.33
C ASP A 169 7.43 -7.23 13.00
N LEU A 170 8.21 -8.18 12.50
CA LEU A 170 7.72 -9.50 12.12
C LEU A 170 7.82 -10.50 13.27
N ILE A 171 8.77 -10.32 14.17
CA ILE A 171 8.87 -11.10 15.42
C ILE A 171 7.63 -10.85 16.29
N GLY A 172 7.18 -9.59 16.41
CA GLY A 172 5.98 -9.21 17.16
C GLY A 172 4.67 -9.37 16.41
N LEU A 173 4.67 -9.97 15.20
CA LEU A 173 3.44 -10.26 14.47
C LEU A 173 2.72 -11.42 15.14
N GLY A 174 1.53 -11.17 15.70
CA GLY A 174 0.71 -12.21 16.35
C GLY A 174 0.20 -13.26 15.37
N VAL A 175 -0.19 -14.42 15.89
CA VAL A 175 -0.84 -15.49 15.11
C VAL A 175 -2.14 -14.96 14.50
N ASP A 176 -2.44 -15.36 13.28
CA ASP A 176 -3.57 -14.93 12.46
C ASP A 176 -3.65 -13.39 12.27
N ARG A 177 -2.48 -12.73 12.33
CA ARG A 177 -2.30 -11.33 11.97
C ARG A 177 -1.54 -11.21 10.67
N GLN A 178 -1.86 -10.15 9.92
CA GLN A 178 -1.21 -9.79 8.67
C GLN A 178 -0.56 -8.42 8.77
N ARG A 179 0.52 -8.22 8.01
CA ARG A 179 1.24 -6.94 7.97
C ARG A 179 1.75 -6.64 6.58
N TYR A 180 1.60 -5.38 6.17
CA TYR A 180 2.26 -4.83 5.00
C TYR A 180 3.71 -4.50 5.35
N THR A 181 4.62 -4.85 4.48
CA THR A 181 6.04 -4.53 4.59
C THR A 181 6.66 -4.38 3.19
N PHE A 182 7.95 -4.15 3.14
CA PHE A 182 8.72 -4.06 1.91
C PHE A 182 10.16 -4.52 2.15
N PHE A 183 10.84 -4.96 1.10
CA PHE A 183 12.27 -5.14 1.09
C PHE A 183 12.95 -3.85 0.67
N THR A 184 14.13 -3.58 1.22
CA THR A 184 14.93 -2.41 0.89
C THR A 184 16.34 -2.79 0.50
N ASN A 185 16.95 -2.01 -0.41
CA ASN A 185 18.37 -2.15 -0.75
C ASN A 185 19.26 -1.36 0.22
N GLY A 186 20.59 -1.46 0.06
CA GLY A 186 21.56 -0.77 0.92
C GLY A 186 21.45 0.76 0.92
N SER A 187 20.84 1.36 -0.09
CA SER A 187 20.56 2.80 -0.19
C SER A 187 19.17 3.18 0.39
N GLY A 188 18.44 2.23 0.97
CA GLY A 188 17.10 2.43 1.53
C GLY A 188 15.98 2.46 0.49
N GLY A 189 16.28 2.24 -0.79
CA GLY A 189 15.26 2.14 -1.84
C GLY A 189 14.46 0.85 -1.75
N ILE A 190 13.18 0.89 -2.12
CA ILE A 190 12.24 -0.26 -2.02
C ILE A 190 12.48 -1.21 -3.18
N ILE A 191 12.88 -2.46 -2.88
CA ILE A 191 13.06 -3.54 -3.86
C ILE A 191 11.71 -4.09 -4.31
N ASP A 192 10.81 -4.38 -3.36
CA ASP A 192 9.42 -4.75 -3.58
C ASP A 192 8.60 -4.53 -2.30
N ASP A 193 7.28 -4.40 -2.42
CA ASP A 193 6.34 -4.33 -1.31
C ASP A 193 5.46 -5.59 -1.26
N LEU A 194 5.11 -6.04 -0.05
CA LEU A 194 4.53 -7.36 0.14
C LEU A 194 3.68 -7.45 1.41
N MET A 195 2.86 -8.50 1.47
CA MET A 195 2.08 -8.84 2.65
C MET A 195 2.68 -10.05 3.36
N VAL A 196 2.69 -10.03 4.69
CA VAL A 196 3.13 -11.16 5.53
C VAL A 196 2.04 -11.49 6.53
N ALA A 197 1.53 -12.72 6.54
CA ALA A 197 0.61 -13.23 7.54
C ALA A 197 1.29 -14.33 8.36
N ARG A 198 1.17 -14.27 9.70
CA ARG A 198 1.54 -15.40 10.57
C ARG A 198 0.31 -16.29 10.70
N ARG A 199 0.38 -17.49 10.14
CA ARG A 199 -0.75 -18.43 10.18
C ARG A 199 -0.76 -19.23 11.47
N SER A 200 -1.96 -19.52 11.97
CA SER A 200 -2.15 -20.59 12.95
C SER A 200 -1.76 -21.90 12.30
N ALA A 201 -0.73 -22.55 12.87
CA ALA A 201 -0.26 -23.83 12.35
C ALA A 201 -1.27 -24.93 12.69
N GLY A 202 -1.71 -25.66 11.68
CA GLY A 202 -2.34 -26.95 11.90
C GLY A 202 -1.30 -27.97 12.37
N GLY A 203 -0.81 -27.87 13.61
CA GLY A 203 -0.09 -28.95 14.28
C GLY A 203 1.40 -28.80 14.53
N ASP A 204 2.15 -27.87 13.91
CA ASP A 204 3.59 -27.69 14.16
C ASP A 204 3.98 -26.27 14.52
N SER A 205 4.87 -26.17 15.51
CA SER A 205 5.50 -24.98 16.09
C SER A 205 5.49 -23.68 15.27
N GLY A 206 4.72 -22.75 15.70
CA GLY A 206 4.92 -21.32 15.93
C GLY A 206 5.29 -20.37 14.78
N ASN A 207 6.05 -20.75 13.79
CA ASN A 207 6.58 -19.85 12.76
C ASN A 207 6.19 -20.32 11.35
N ASP A 208 4.92 -20.18 11.03
CA ASP A 208 4.38 -20.36 9.68
C ASP A 208 3.98 -18.97 9.13
N LEU A 209 4.83 -18.41 8.27
CA LEU A 209 4.58 -17.12 7.63
C LEU A 209 4.18 -17.34 6.17
N LEU A 210 3.00 -16.85 5.80
CA LEU A 210 2.57 -16.75 4.40
C LEU A 210 2.87 -15.36 3.88
N MET A 211 3.58 -15.28 2.78
CA MET A 211 3.90 -14.04 2.08
C MET A 211 3.13 -13.99 0.76
N VAL A 212 2.67 -12.79 0.40
CA VAL A 212 2.12 -12.49 -0.93
C VAL A 212 3.02 -11.45 -1.58
N LEU A 213 3.60 -11.80 -2.75
CA LEU A 213 4.60 -11.04 -3.50
C LEU A 213 3.99 -10.51 -4.80
N ASN A 214 4.47 -9.36 -5.28
CA ASN A 214 4.03 -8.81 -6.56
C ASN A 214 4.40 -9.71 -7.75
N ALA A 215 3.51 -9.79 -8.72
CA ALA A 215 3.62 -10.71 -9.85
C ALA A 215 4.93 -10.57 -10.63
N ALA A 216 5.31 -9.33 -10.96
CA ALA A 216 6.51 -9.05 -11.75
C ALA A 216 7.81 -9.32 -10.97
N GLY A 217 7.81 -9.06 -9.64
CA GLY A 217 8.97 -9.21 -8.75
C GLY A 217 9.17 -10.63 -8.20
N LYS A 218 8.11 -11.46 -8.15
CA LYS A 218 8.10 -12.71 -7.34
C LYS A 218 9.27 -13.66 -7.58
N LYS A 219 9.79 -13.78 -8.82
CA LYS A 219 10.94 -14.64 -9.10
C LYS A 219 12.22 -14.10 -8.46
N ALA A 220 12.44 -12.79 -8.56
CA ALA A 220 13.58 -12.10 -7.95
C ALA A 220 13.48 -12.13 -6.42
N ASP A 221 12.30 -11.91 -5.88
CA ASP A 221 12.07 -11.94 -4.43
C ASP A 221 12.27 -13.32 -3.82
N ILE A 222 11.79 -14.38 -4.50
CA ILE A 222 12.05 -15.77 -4.09
C ILE A 222 13.55 -16.08 -4.12
N ALA A 223 14.25 -15.65 -5.15
CA ALA A 223 15.70 -15.81 -5.25
C ALA A 223 16.43 -15.03 -4.14
N TYR A 224 15.99 -13.81 -3.87
CA TYR A 224 16.50 -12.95 -2.80
C TYR A 224 16.29 -13.60 -1.41
N LEU A 225 15.09 -14.08 -1.12
CA LEU A 225 14.79 -14.83 0.11
C LEU A 225 15.68 -16.05 0.28
N ASN A 226 15.79 -16.89 -0.75
CA ASN A 226 16.64 -18.09 -0.69
C ASN A 226 18.10 -17.75 -0.45
N THR A 227 18.61 -16.71 -1.11
CA THR A 227 20.02 -16.30 -0.98
C THR A 227 20.31 -15.73 0.41
N GLN A 228 19.42 -14.87 0.91
CA GLN A 228 19.65 -14.14 2.15
C GLN A 228 19.32 -14.94 3.41
N ILE A 229 18.24 -15.72 3.39
CA ILE A 229 17.71 -16.38 4.60
C ILE A 229 17.42 -17.89 4.44
N GLY A 230 17.61 -18.48 3.26
CA GLY A 230 17.36 -19.90 3.02
C GLY A 230 18.19 -20.86 3.87
N HIS A 231 19.30 -20.39 4.43
CA HIS A 231 20.13 -21.15 5.38
C HIS A 231 19.60 -21.10 6.84
N ARG A 232 18.61 -20.24 7.15
CA ARG A 232 18.02 -20.05 8.49
C ARG A 232 16.60 -20.57 8.59
N CYS A 233 15.87 -20.57 7.48
CA CYS A 233 14.48 -21.02 7.43
C CYS A 233 14.19 -21.64 6.07
N ARG A 234 13.12 -22.45 6.00
CA ARG A 234 12.66 -23.02 4.74
C ARG A 234 11.86 -21.98 3.96
N VAL A 235 12.30 -21.66 2.75
CA VAL A 235 11.58 -20.81 1.78
C VAL A 235 10.88 -21.74 0.80
N GLN A 236 9.55 -21.75 0.82
CA GLN A 236 8.75 -22.64 -0.03
C GLN A 236 7.77 -21.81 -0.87
N PRO A 237 8.04 -21.64 -2.18
CA PRO A 237 7.03 -21.13 -3.11
C PRO A 237 5.83 -22.08 -3.17
N LEU A 238 4.62 -21.50 -3.33
CA LEU A 238 3.34 -22.24 -3.37
C LEU A 238 2.64 -21.97 -4.71
N PRO A 239 3.19 -22.46 -5.84
CA PRO A 239 2.60 -22.23 -7.16
C PRO A 239 1.27 -22.98 -7.37
N GLU A 240 0.99 -23.96 -6.53
CA GLU A 240 -0.26 -24.74 -6.47
C GLU A 240 -1.43 -23.95 -5.87
N LEU A 241 -1.19 -22.76 -5.30
CA LEU A 241 -2.26 -21.95 -4.70
C LEU A 241 -2.70 -20.83 -5.65
N ALA A 242 -4.01 -20.70 -5.80
CA ALA A 242 -4.66 -19.52 -6.34
C ALA A 242 -4.88 -18.47 -5.25
N LEU A 243 -5.04 -17.21 -5.65
CA LEU A 243 -5.40 -16.11 -4.77
C LEU A 243 -6.57 -15.34 -5.37
N LEU A 244 -7.68 -15.28 -4.63
CA LEU A 244 -8.88 -14.56 -5.02
C LEU A 244 -9.10 -13.38 -4.08
N ALA A 245 -9.51 -12.21 -4.59
CA ALA A 245 -9.85 -11.06 -3.75
C ALA A 245 -11.34 -10.72 -3.91
N LEU A 246 -12.12 -10.89 -2.84
CA LEU A 246 -13.53 -10.52 -2.77
C LEU A 246 -13.63 -9.19 -2.01
N GLN A 247 -13.98 -8.12 -2.71
CA GLN A 247 -13.84 -6.75 -2.20
C GLN A 247 -15.16 -5.96 -2.33
N GLY A 248 -15.47 -5.16 -1.33
CA GLY A 248 -16.64 -4.28 -1.31
C GLY A 248 -17.47 -4.42 -0.04
N PRO A 249 -18.40 -3.48 0.25
CA PRO A 249 -19.17 -3.43 1.49
C PRO A 249 -20.08 -4.65 1.71
N LYS A 250 -20.39 -5.42 0.66
CA LYS A 250 -21.17 -6.66 0.76
C LYS A 250 -20.31 -7.93 0.68
N ALA A 251 -18.99 -7.81 0.64
CA ALA A 251 -18.10 -8.98 0.59
C ALA A 251 -18.30 -9.92 1.78
N VAL A 252 -18.45 -9.36 2.99
CA VAL A 252 -18.71 -10.14 4.19
C VAL A 252 -20.07 -10.88 4.10
N ALA A 253 -21.12 -10.22 3.60
CA ALA A 253 -22.44 -10.85 3.44
C ALA A 253 -22.44 -11.99 2.42
N ALA A 254 -21.60 -11.91 1.40
CA ALA A 254 -21.39 -12.98 0.44
C ALA A 254 -20.63 -14.16 1.08
N LEU A 255 -19.53 -13.88 1.78
CA LEU A 255 -18.64 -14.92 2.32
C LEU A 255 -19.24 -15.69 3.49
N ILE A 256 -20.06 -15.05 4.34
CA ILE A 256 -20.81 -15.68 5.44
C ILE A 256 -21.69 -16.84 4.95
N ARG A 257 -22.18 -16.80 3.73
CA ARG A 257 -23.02 -17.87 3.17
C ARG A 257 -22.22 -19.15 2.91
N LEU A 258 -20.92 -19.04 2.76
CA LEU A 258 -20.04 -20.20 2.60
C LEU A 258 -19.48 -20.66 3.94
N ASP A 259 -19.06 -19.73 4.81
CA ASP A 259 -18.60 -20.01 6.17
C ASP A 259 -18.89 -18.82 7.11
N PRO A 260 -19.82 -18.96 8.07
CA PRO A 260 -20.15 -17.90 9.03
C PRO A 260 -18.98 -17.46 9.92
N GLY A 261 -17.98 -18.32 10.11
CA GLY A 261 -16.79 -18.03 10.93
C GLY A 261 -15.98 -16.83 10.47
N VAL A 262 -16.09 -16.45 9.17
CA VAL A 262 -15.37 -15.29 8.60
C VAL A 262 -15.74 -13.96 9.28
N THR A 263 -16.87 -13.90 10.00
CA THR A 263 -17.29 -12.72 10.77
C THR A 263 -16.35 -12.37 11.91
N ALA A 264 -15.57 -13.33 12.41
CA ALA A 264 -14.58 -13.11 13.46
C ALA A 264 -13.37 -12.29 12.98
N LEU A 265 -13.14 -12.24 11.65
CA LEU A 265 -12.03 -11.50 11.09
C LEU A 265 -12.27 -10.00 11.16
N THR A 266 -11.21 -9.25 11.48
CA THR A 266 -11.12 -7.81 11.36
C THR A 266 -10.02 -7.43 10.38
N PHE A 267 -9.91 -6.18 9.98
CA PHE A 267 -8.87 -5.72 9.06
C PHE A 267 -7.47 -6.14 9.52
N MET A 268 -6.70 -6.75 8.61
CA MET A 268 -5.36 -7.31 8.84
C MET A 268 -5.35 -8.50 9.82
N THR A 269 -6.42 -9.28 9.84
CA THR A 269 -6.43 -10.61 10.46
C THR A 269 -6.75 -11.69 9.45
N GLY A 270 -6.40 -12.94 9.74
CA GLY A 270 -6.66 -14.10 8.88
C GLY A 270 -7.06 -15.33 9.69
N GLY A 271 -7.32 -16.42 8.99
CA GLY A 271 -7.67 -17.70 9.58
C GLY A 271 -7.98 -18.75 8.53
N TRP A 272 -8.14 -19.98 8.96
CA TRP A 272 -8.54 -21.11 8.12
C TRP A 272 -10.06 -21.28 8.12
N PHE A 273 -10.64 -21.41 6.93
CA PHE A 273 -12.09 -21.56 6.71
C PHE A 273 -12.36 -22.60 5.63
N THR A 274 -13.57 -23.19 5.66
CA THR A 274 -14.02 -24.11 4.61
C THR A 274 -15.00 -23.39 3.69
N LEU A 275 -14.52 -22.95 2.52
CA LEU A 275 -15.35 -22.23 1.55
C LEU A 275 -15.71 -23.15 0.39
N ASN A 276 -17.00 -23.41 0.18
CA ASN A 276 -17.50 -24.32 -0.86
C ASN A 276 -16.81 -25.70 -0.84
N GLY A 277 -16.53 -26.23 0.37
CA GLY A 277 -15.83 -27.49 0.57
C GLY A 277 -14.31 -27.43 0.48
N ALA A 278 -13.73 -26.31 0.05
CA ALA A 278 -12.29 -26.10 -0.04
C ALA A 278 -11.73 -25.55 1.27
N SER A 279 -10.57 -26.05 1.71
CA SER A 279 -9.82 -25.46 2.82
C SER A 279 -9.08 -24.22 2.31
N CYS A 280 -9.40 -23.06 2.87
CA CYS A 280 -8.88 -21.77 2.45
C CYS A 280 -8.23 -21.05 3.62
N TYR A 281 -7.06 -20.42 3.38
CA TYR A 281 -6.57 -19.37 4.28
C TYR A 281 -7.11 -18.02 3.82
N VAL A 282 -7.89 -17.40 4.67
CA VAL A 282 -8.59 -16.15 4.36
C VAL A 282 -8.04 -15.02 5.21
N THR A 283 -7.67 -13.90 4.60
CA THR A 283 -7.33 -12.67 5.31
C THR A 283 -8.37 -11.60 5.03
N ARG A 284 -8.72 -10.79 6.04
CA ARG A 284 -9.57 -9.61 5.84
C ARG A 284 -8.69 -8.42 5.48
N SER A 285 -8.45 -8.28 4.21
CA SER A 285 -7.52 -7.33 3.61
C SER A 285 -7.91 -7.05 2.16
N GLY A 286 -7.18 -6.17 1.49
CA GLY A 286 -7.39 -5.88 0.08
C GLY A 286 -6.71 -4.60 -0.39
N TYR A 287 -6.86 -4.34 -1.68
CA TYR A 287 -6.19 -3.27 -2.41
C TYR A 287 -7.16 -2.27 -3.04
N THR A 288 -8.32 -2.09 -2.42
CA THR A 288 -9.43 -1.29 -2.98
C THR A 288 -9.85 -0.10 -2.12
N GLY A 289 -9.43 -0.07 -0.86
CA GLY A 289 -9.94 0.87 0.13
C GLY A 289 -11.31 0.48 0.72
N GLU A 290 -11.95 -0.55 0.17
CA GLU A 290 -13.17 -1.13 0.72
C GLU A 290 -12.85 -2.29 1.67
N ASP A 291 -13.83 -2.67 2.49
CA ASP A 291 -13.78 -3.93 3.23
C ASP A 291 -13.76 -5.12 2.28
N GLY A 292 -13.10 -6.19 2.67
CA GLY A 292 -13.02 -7.37 1.83
C GLY A 292 -12.02 -8.41 2.31
N PHE A 293 -11.87 -9.45 1.51
CA PHE A 293 -11.08 -10.62 1.84
C PHE A 293 -10.15 -11.01 0.70
N GLU A 294 -8.99 -11.54 1.05
CA GLU A 294 -8.12 -12.27 0.13
C GLU A 294 -8.13 -13.74 0.54
N ILE A 295 -8.35 -14.62 -0.43
CA ILE A 295 -8.65 -16.04 -0.22
C ILE A 295 -7.60 -16.86 -0.95
N SER A 296 -6.72 -17.51 -0.20
CA SER A 296 -5.73 -18.48 -0.71
C SER A 296 -6.37 -19.86 -0.71
N VAL A 297 -6.37 -20.53 -1.86
CA VAL A 297 -7.05 -21.81 -2.09
C VAL A 297 -6.25 -22.64 -3.09
N GLU A 298 -6.34 -23.98 -3.03
CA GLU A 298 -5.75 -24.87 -4.03
C GLU A 298 -6.26 -24.52 -5.44
N ALA A 299 -5.35 -24.52 -6.41
CA ALA A 299 -5.62 -24.06 -7.78
C ALA A 299 -6.73 -24.87 -8.48
N ASP A 300 -6.81 -26.17 -8.20
CA ASP A 300 -7.84 -27.07 -8.74
C ASP A 300 -9.24 -26.80 -8.17
N GLN A 301 -9.34 -26.17 -6.98
CA GLN A 301 -10.59 -25.80 -6.33
C GLN A 301 -11.01 -24.34 -6.60
N ALA A 302 -10.08 -23.52 -7.11
CA ALA A 302 -10.29 -22.08 -7.28
C ALA A 302 -11.46 -21.75 -8.22
N GLN A 303 -11.61 -22.48 -9.34
CA GLN A 303 -12.69 -22.23 -10.29
C GLN A 303 -14.07 -22.57 -9.70
N ALA A 304 -14.19 -23.67 -8.94
CA ALA A 304 -15.44 -24.04 -8.27
C ALA A 304 -15.83 -23.01 -7.21
N LEU A 305 -14.88 -22.55 -6.42
CA LEU A 305 -15.08 -21.48 -5.43
C LEU A 305 -15.48 -20.15 -6.11
N ALA A 306 -14.78 -19.76 -7.17
CA ALA A 306 -15.10 -18.52 -7.91
C ALA A 306 -16.53 -18.56 -8.48
N ARG A 307 -16.95 -19.70 -9.06
CA ARG A 307 -18.33 -19.89 -9.54
C ARG A 307 -19.36 -19.80 -8.43
N ALA A 308 -19.08 -20.42 -7.26
CA ALA A 308 -19.98 -20.36 -6.11
C ALA A 308 -20.14 -18.89 -5.61
N LEU A 309 -19.06 -18.12 -5.57
CA LEU A 309 -19.12 -16.70 -5.21
C LEU A 309 -19.87 -15.87 -6.28
N LEU A 310 -19.60 -16.09 -7.56
CA LEU A 310 -20.25 -15.36 -8.67
C LEU A 310 -21.73 -15.71 -8.85
N ALA A 311 -22.19 -16.85 -8.31
CA ALA A 311 -23.61 -17.21 -8.28
C ALA A 311 -24.41 -16.34 -7.29
N LEU A 312 -23.75 -15.65 -6.36
CA LEU A 312 -24.39 -14.75 -5.39
C LEU A 312 -24.75 -13.42 -6.10
N PRO A 313 -25.97 -12.89 -5.91
CA PRO A 313 -26.46 -11.74 -6.68
C PRO A 313 -25.66 -10.45 -6.43
N GLU A 314 -25.05 -10.32 -5.26
CA GLU A 314 -24.22 -9.19 -4.88
C GLU A 314 -22.80 -9.22 -5.46
N VAL A 315 -22.32 -10.36 -5.97
CA VAL A 315 -20.95 -10.54 -6.44
C VAL A 315 -20.90 -10.45 -7.97
N LYS A 316 -19.98 -9.65 -8.49
CA LYS A 316 -19.67 -9.59 -9.92
C LYS A 316 -18.16 -9.70 -10.14
N PRO A 317 -17.69 -10.21 -11.29
CA PRO A 317 -16.29 -10.23 -11.58
C PRO A 317 -15.78 -8.81 -11.86
N ALA A 318 -14.51 -8.56 -11.54
CA ALA A 318 -13.83 -7.31 -11.85
C ALA A 318 -12.38 -7.56 -12.26
N GLY A 319 -11.88 -6.78 -13.21
CA GLY A 319 -10.56 -6.91 -13.78
C GLY A 319 -9.54 -5.89 -13.25
N LEU A 320 -8.33 -5.96 -13.82
CA LEU A 320 -7.20 -5.11 -13.43
C LEU A 320 -7.48 -3.61 -13.60
N GLY A 321 -8.30 -3.22 -14.57
CA GLY A 321 -8.64 -1.82 -14.78
C GLY A 321 -9.42 -1.22 -13.62
N ALA A 322 -10.40 -1.96 -13.06
CA ALA A 322 -11.10 -1.54 -11.85
C ALA A 322 -10.19 -1.60 -10.62
N ARG A 323 -9.34 -2.64 -10.51
CA ARG A 323 -8.34 -2.73 -9.44
C ARG A 323 -7.43 -1.51 -9.39
N ASP A 324 -6.95 -1.01 -10.54
CA ASP A 324 -6.08 0.16 -10.61
C ASP A 324 -6.80 1.46 -10.23
N THR A 325 -8.02 1.69 -10.71
CA THR A 325 -8.79 2.88 -10.32
C THR A 325 -9.15 2.90 -8.83
N LEU A 326 -9.48 1.73 -8.25
CA LEU A 326 -9.81 1.57 -6.83
C LEU A 326 -8.60 1.82 -5.93
N ARG A 327 -7.45 1.19 -6.24
CA ARG A 327 -6.23 1.37 -5.44
C ARG A 327 -5.75 2.81 -5.45
N LEU A 328 -5.81 3.49 -6.63
CA LEU A 328 -5.38 4.87 -6.76
C LEU A 328 -6.28 5.81 -5.95
N GLU A 329 -7.60 5.65 -5.99
CA GLU A 329 -8.51 6.40 -5.11
C GLU A 329 -8.26 6.15 -3.62
N ALA A 330 -7.85 4.93 -3.27
CA ALA A 330 -7.44 4.57 -1.91
C ALA A 330 -6.03 5.08 -1.54
N GLY A 331 -5.27 5.68 -2.47
CA GLY A 331 -3.92 6.20 -2.23
C GLY A 331 -2.87 5.10 -2.02
N LEU A 332 -3.14 3.86 -2.47
CA LEU A 332 -2.26 2.71 -2.33
C LEU A 332 -1.26 2.67 -3.49
N CYS A 333 0.02 2.45 -3.14
CA CYS A 333 1.11 2.40 -4.12
C CYS A 333 1.03 1.19 -5.03
N LEU A 334 1.55 1.33 -6.24
CA LEU A 334 1.82 0.24 -7.17
C LEU A 334 3.33 0.17 -7.41
N TYR A 335 3.94 -1.00 -7.11
CA TYR A 335 5.35 -1.22 -7.38
C TYR A 335 5.65 -1.17 -8.89
N GLY A 336 6.80 -0.61 -9.24
CA GLY A 336 7.18 -0.31 -10.62
C GLY A 336 6.71 1.07 -11.12
N HIS A 337 5.69 1.66 -10.47
CA HIS A 337 5.14 2.99 -10.78
C HIS A 337 5.41 3.97 -9.64
N ASP A 338 4.77 3.78 -8.49
CA ASP A 338 4.91 4.66 -7.32
C ASP A 338 6.09 4.29 -6.43
N LEU A 339 6.57 3.05 -6.50
CA LEU A 339 7.69 2.51 -5.74
C LEU A 339 8.71 1.88 -6.68
N ASN A 340 9.99 2.02 -6.33
CA ASN A 340 11.12 1.39 -7.01
C ASN A 340 12.38 1.45 -6.14
N GLU A 341 13.48 0.89 -6.62
CA GLU A 341 14.76 0.81 -5.90
C GLU A 341 15.44 2.16 -5.60
N ARG A 342 14.93 3.28 -6.11
CA ARG A 342 15.44 4.65 -5.84
C ARG A 342 14.55 5.40 -4.84
N VAL A 343 13.37 4.88 -4.54
CA VAL A 343 12.39 5.50 -3.66
C VAL A 343 12.46 4.83 -2.28
N THR A 344 12.73 5.63 -1.25
CA THR A 344 12.74 5.13 0.13
C THR A 344 11.34 5.17 0.75
N PRO A 345 11.08 4.44 1.84
CA PRO A 345 9.82 4.51 2.57
C PRO A 345 9.46 5.93 3.04
N VAL A 346 10.45 6.78 3.28
CA VAL A 346 10.24 8.16 3.70
C VAL A 346 9.72 9.02 2.54
N HIS A 347 10.33 8.91 1.36
CA HIS A 347 9.82 9.54 0.13
C HIS A 347 8.40 9.10 -0.19
N ALA A 348 8.14 7.79 -0.08
CA ALA A 348 6.83 7.18 -0.39
C ALA A 348 5.73 7.47 0.65
N GLY A 349 6.10 8.01 1.84
CA GLY A 349 5.14 8.20 2.94
C GLY A 349 4.70 6.90 3.60
N LEU A 350 5.54 5.85 3.56
CA LEU A 350 5.28 4.51 4.08
C LEU A 350 5.94 4.25 5.46
N THR A 351 6.38 5.28 6.14
CA THR A 351 7.02 5.15 7.48
C THR A 351 6.12 4.53 8.54
N TRP A 352 4.79 4.53 8.33
CA TRP A 352 3.83 3.85 9.19
C TRP A 352 4.03 2.32 9.22
N ALA A 353 4.58 1.72 8.16
CA ALA A 353 4.89 0.30 8.09
C ALA A 353 6.14 -0.09 8.91
N ILE A 354 6.94 0.90 9.34
CA ILE A 354 8.08 0.70 10.22
C ILE A 354 7.61 0.89 11.67
N GLN A 355 7.43 -0.18 12.42
CA GLN A 355 6.93 -0.11 13.79
C GLN A 355 7.96 0.55 14.73
N LYS A 356 7.49 1.11 15.86
CA LYS A 356 8.35 1.83 16.83
C LYS A 356 9.55 1.01 17.28
N VAL A 357 9.38 -0.29 17.48
CA VAL A 357 10.45 -1.22 17.90
C VAL A 357 11.60 -1.33 16.89
N ARG A 358 11.37 -0.95 15.63
CA ARG A 358 12.34 -0.99 14.52
C ARG A 358 12.93 0.38 14.18
N ARG A 359 12.44 1.47 14.79
CA ARG A 359 12.91 2.84 14.59
C ARG A 359 14.00 3.17 15.60
N HIS A 360 14.59 4.36 15.47
CA HIS A 360 15.56 4.91 16.43
C HIS A 360 15.07 4.78 17.87
N ASP A 361 15.98 4.36 18.77
CA ASP A 361 15.73 4.00 20.17
C ASP A 361 14.77 2.81 20.38
N GLY A 362 14.39 2.10 19.34
CA GLY A 362 13.60 0.88 19.44
C GLY A 362 14.43 -0.34 19.87
N ALA A 363 13.82 -1.28 20.59
CA ALA A 363 14.52 -2.47 21.11
C ALA A 363 15.15 -3.35 20.01
N ARG A 364 14.71 -3.23 18.76
CA ARG A 364 15.27 -3.89 17.57
C ARG A 364 15.46 -2.88 16.44
N GLU A 365 16.07 -1.74 16.79
CA GLU A 365 16.37 -0.64 15.87
C GLU A 365 17.13 -1.14 14.63
N GLY A 366 16.73 -0.69 13.45
CA GLY A 366 17.43 -0.99 12.19
C GLY A 366 17.48 -2.48 11.87
N GLY A 367 18.64 -2.97 11.46
CA GLY A 367 18.91 -4.41 11.20
C GLY A 367 18.35 -4.94 9.88
N TYR A 368 17.95 -4.06 8.95
CA TYR A 368 17.55 -4.36 7.59
C TYR A 368 18.38 -3.54 6.58
N PRO A 369 18.49 -3.92 5.31
CA PRO A 369 19.28 -3.19 4.32
C PRO A 369 18.82 -1.74 4.20
N GLY A 370 19.77 -0.79 4.25
CA GLY A 370 19.47 0.64 4.12
C GLY A 370 18.86 1.31 5.36
N ALA A 371 18.75 0.63 6.51
CA ALA A 371 18.16 1.16 7.75
C ALA A 371 18.71 2.54 8.13
N ARG A 372 20.04 2.72 8.10
CA ARG A 372 20.69 3.99 8.45
C ARG A 372 20.25 5.16 7.56
N VAL A 373 20.04 4.90 6.26
CA VAL A 373 19.56 5.92 5.31
C VAL A 373 18.11 6.30 5.65
N VAL A 374 17.26 5.29 5.89
CA VAL A 374 15.85 5.50 6.23
C VAL A 374 15.72 6.26 7.56
N GLU A 375 16.48 5.90 8.59
CA GLU A 375 16.51 6.58 9.88
C GLU A 375 16.97 8.03 9.76
N ALA A 376 18.07 8.29 9.03
CA ALA A 376 18.54 9.64 8.77
C ALA A 376 17.48 10.50 8.04
N GLN A 377 16.76 9.92 7.08
CA GLN A 377 15.69 10.61 6.38
C GLN A 377 14.44 10.82 7.27
N MET A 378 14.13 9.89 8.18
CA MET A 378 13.05 10.08 9.16
C MET A 378 13.35 11.23 10.11
N ALA A 379 14.62 11.43 10.49
CA ALA A 379 15.06 12.51 11.37
C ALA A 379 15.16 13.86 10.64
N ASN A 380 15.73 13.89 9.43
CA ASN A 380 16.10 15.11 8.72
C ASN A 380 15.13 15.49 7.58
N GLY A 381 14.19 14.61 7.22
CA GLY A 381 13.32 14.76 6.07
C GLY A 381 13.96 14.30 4.76
N VAL A 382 13.24 14.50 3.66
CA VAL A 382 13.62 14.13 2.29
C VAL A 382 13.37 15.30 1.33
N PRO A 383 14.12 15.42 0.22
CA PRO A 383 13.95 16.53 -0.72
C PRO A 383 12.65 16.45 -1.53
N HIS A 384 12.10 15.25 -1.72
CA HIS A 384 10.87 14.99 -2.47
C HIS A 384 9.97 14.05 -1.69
N LYS A 385 8.66 14.18 -1.88
CA LYS A 385 7.68 13.32 -1.20
C LYS A 385 6.52 12.97 -2.14
N ARG A 386 6.00 11.75 -1.98
CA ARG A 386 4.78 11.32 -2.67
C ARG A 386 3.57 12.10 -2.15
N VAL A 387 2.78 12.63 -3.07
CA VAL A 387 1.53 13.37 -2.82
C VAL A 387 0.41 12.88 -3.71
N GLY A 388 -0.82 13.15 -3.32
CA GLY A 388 -1.99 13.07 -4.19
C GLY A 388 -2.19 14.39 -4.94
N LEU A 389 -2.70 14.32 -6.16
CA LEU A 389 -3.08 15.44 -7.00
C LEU A 389 -4.50 15.25 -7.55
N VAL A 390 -5.30 16.31 -7.55
CA VAL A 390 -6.63 16.35 -8.18
C VAL A 390 -6.59 17.35 -9.33
N GLY A 391 -7.07 16.94 -10.50
CA GLY A 391 -7.21 17.82 -11.67
C GLY A 391 -8.26 18.91 -11.45
N LEU A 392 -7.94 20.12 -11.84
CA LEU A 392 -8.89 21.25 -11.85
C LEU A 392 -9.72 21.26 -13.13
N GLU A 393 -9.26 20.56 -14.17
CA GLU A 393 -9.92 20.32 -15.44
C GLU A 393 -10.18 18.82 -15.63
N HIS A 394 -11.08 18.45 -16.57
CA HIS A 394 -11.43 17.05 -16.87
C HIS A 394 -10.42 16.37 -17.82
N VAL A 395 -9.15 16.78 -17.80
CA VAL A 395 -8.08 16.19 -18.60
C VAL A 395 -7.33 15.16 -17.77
N PRO A 396 -7.36 13.85 -18.14
CA PRO A 396 -6.60 12.83 -17.42
C PRO A 396 -5.09 13.08 -17.54
N VAL A 397 -4.41 13.12 -16.41
CA VAL A 397 -2.95 13.16 -16.33
C VAL A 397 -2.43 11.76 -16.07
N ARG A 398 -1.46 11.31 -16.85
CA ARG A 398 -0.93 9.94 -16.79
C ARG A 398 0.47 9.92 -16.20
N GLU A 399 0.92 8.73 -15.87
CA GLU A 399 2.30 8.47 -15.47
C GLU A 399 3.32 9.12 -16.43
N GLY A 400 4.44 9.59 -15.90
CA GLY A 400 5.49 10.24 -16.65
C GLY A 400 5.26 11.73 -16.93
N ALA A 401 4.05 12.28 -16.69
CA ALA A 401 3.79 13.70 -16.86
C ALA A 401 4.68 14.52 -15.92
N VAL A 402 5.45 15.46 -16.48
CA VAL A 402 6.32 16.36 -15.74
C VAL A 402 5.45 17.40 -15.02
N LEU A 403 5.79 17.67 -13.76
CA LEU A 403 5.12 18.69 -12.96
C LEU A 403 5.98 19.94 -12.83
N SER A 404 5.36 21.11 -13.03
CA SER A 404 5.98 22.42 -12.93
C SER A 404 5.26 23.33 -11.94
N ASP A 405 5.98 24.35 -11.45
CA ASP A 405 5.39 25.45 -10.68
C ASP A 405 4.81 26.53 -11.62
N THR A 406 4.26 27.59 -11.05
CA THR A 406 3.71 28.76 -11.76
C THR A 406 4.73 29.53 -12.62
N LYS A 407 6.02 29.25 -12.44
CA LYS A 407 7.13 29.86 -13.22
C LYS A 407 7.67 28.89 -14.30
N GLY A 408 7.03 27.75 -14.49
CA GLY A 408 7.47 26.70 -15.44
C GLY A 408 8.68 25.89 -14.98
N ARG A 409 9.14 26.02 -13.74
CA ARG A 409 10.25 25.23 -13.22
C ARG A 409 9.78 23.83 -12.89
N ARG A 410 10.51 22.81 -13.33
CA ARG A 410 10.23 21.40 -12.99
C ARG A 410 10.34 21.19 -11.48
N ILE A 411 9.30 20.62 -10.88
CA ILE A 411 9.20 20.36 -9.43
C ILE A 411 8.84 18.91 -9.10
N GLY A 412 8.53 18.08 -10.11
CA GLY A 412 8.13 16.70 -9.85
C GLY A 412 7.74 15.91 -11.09
N ILE A 413 7.19 14.72 -10.83
CA ILE A 413 6.73 13.80 -11.87
C ILE A 413 5.53 12.99 -11.34
N VAL A 414 4.57 12.72 -12.22
CA VAL A 414 3.42 11.84 -11.96
C VAL A 414 3.87 10.38 -12.07
N THR A 415 3.50 9.55 -11.09
CA THR A 415 3.81 8.12 -11.04
C THR A 415 2.60 7.21 -11.29
N SER A 416 1.40 7.70 -10.98
CA SER A 416 0.13 7.02 -11.29
C SER A 416 -0.93 8.06 -11.57
N GLY A 417 -1.83 7.81 -12.53
CA GLY A 417 -2.89 8.77 -12.83
C GLY A 417 -4.05 8.17 -13.60
N THR A 418 -5.26 8.53 -13.20
CA THR A 418 -6.51 8.08 -13.84
C THR A 418 -7.63 9.13 -13.68
N LEU A 419 -8.76 8.89 -14.32
CA LEU A 419 -10.02 9.49 -13.90
C LEU A 419 -10.54 8.68 -12.72
N GLY A 420 -10.69 9.30 -11.53
CA GLY A 420 -11.26 8.63 -10.35
C GLY A 420 -12.78 8.49 -10.50
N PRO A 421 -13.33 7.26 -10.67
CA PRO A 421 -14.75 7.09 -10.95
C PRO A 421 -15.66 7.53 -9.80
N THR A 422 -15.26 7.29 -8.53
CA THR A 422 -16.02 7.74 -7.36
C THR A 422 -15.97 9.26 -7.20
N ILE A 423 -14.80 9.86 -7.49
CA ILE A 423 -14.56 11.30 -7.29
C ILE A 423 -15.09 12.14 -8.44
N GLY A 424 -15.21 11.54 -9.64
CA GLY A 424 -15.64 12.21 -10.87
C GLY A 424 -14.61 13.21 -11.42
N LYS A 425 -13.33 13.11 -11.00
CA LYS A 425 -12.25 14.02 -11.39
C LYS A 425 -10.97 13.25 -11.72
N PRO A 426 -10.09 13.81 -12.55
CA PRO A 426 -8.75 13.28 -12.70
C PRO A 426 -7.99 13.31 -11.35
N ILE A 427 -7.36 12.21 -11.02
CA ILE A 427 -6.50 12.06 -9.83
C ILE A 427 -5.16 11.46 -10.23
N ALA A 428 -4.13 11.81 -9.48
CA ALA A 428 -2.80 11.26 -9.71
C ALA A 428 -2.03 11.14 -8.39
N MET A 429 -1.07 10.23 -8.34
CA MET A 429 0.03 10.25 -7.38
C MET A 429 1.29 10.74 -8.07
N ALA A 430 2.10 11.48 -7.34
CA ALA A 430 3.30 12.12 -7.87
C ALA A 430 4.35 12.31 -6.79
N TYR A 431 5.62 12.39 -7.19
CA TYR A 431 6.67 12.90 -6.32
C TYR A 431 6.87 14.40 -6.61
N LEU A 432 6.77 15.22 -5.57
CA LEU A 432 7.00 16.65 -5.60
C LEU A 432 8.16 17.06 -4.69
N ALA A 433 8.88 18.10 -5.07
CA ALA A 433 9.82 18.78 -4.17
C ALA A 433 9.07 19.27 -2.91
N MET A 434 9.70 19.11 -1.74
CA MET A 434 9.07 19.32 -0.42
C MET A 434 8.37 20.67 -0.25
N ASN A 435 8.92 21.75 -0.81
CA ASN A 435 8.34 23.09 -0.77
C ASN A 435 7.03 23.25 -1.58
N HIS A 436 6.62 22.22 -2.34
CA HIS A 436 5.41 22.20 -3.15
C HIS A 436 4.39 21.13 -2.68
N THR A 437 4.63 20.46 -1.55
CA THR A 437 3.79 19.34 -1.07
C THR A 437 2.64 19.74 -0.16
N ALA A 438 2.50 21.04 0.17
CA ALA A 438 1.43 21.53 1.04
C ALA A 438 0.06 21.28 0.41
N PRO A 439 -0.96 20.83 1.19
CA PRO A 439 -2.32 20.69 0.69
C PRO A 439 -2.82 22.00 0.05
N HIS A 440 -3.58 21.85 -1.03
CA HIS A 440 -4.13 22.94 -1.85
C HIS A 440 -3.10 23.73 -2.68
N HIS A 441 -1.82 23.37 -2.65
CA HIS A 441 -0.83 23.98 -3.54
C HIS A 441 -1.13 23.60 -4.99
N GLU A 442 -1.07 24.60 -5.91
CA GLU A 442 -1.34 24.39 -7.32
C GLU A 442 -0.03 24.08 -8.06
N VAL A 443 -0.09 23.09 -8.94
CA VAL A 443 1.00 22.64 -9.80
C VAL A 443 0.45 22.39 -11.21
N TYR A 444 1.30 22.33 -12.20
CA TYR A 444 0.93 22.17 -13.59
C TYR A 444 1.55 20.90 -14.16
N ALA A 445 0.72 20.01 -14.71
CA ALA A 445 1.18 18.81 -15.39
C ALA A 445 1.29 19.05 -16.89
N ASP A 446 2.43 18.71 -17.47
CA ASP A 446 2.60 18.72 -18.92
C ASP A 446 1.89 17.52 -19.55
N VAL A 447 0.87 17.80 -20.35
CA VAL A 447 0.13 16.81 -21.14
C VAL A 447 0.19 17.24 -22.60
N ARG A 448 1.09 16.62 -23.37
CA ARG A 448 1.30 16.93 -24.81
C ARG A 448 1.57 18.42 -25.08
N GLY A 449 2.39 19.04 -24.21
CA GLY A 449 2.75 20.46 -24.32
C GLY A 449 1.72 21.43 -23.73
N GLN A 450 0.61 20.93 -23.18
CA GLN A 450 -0.38 21.74 -22.44
C GLN A 450 -0.14 21.64 -20.95
N GLN A 451 -0.17 22.78 -20.26
CA GLN A 451 -0.02 22.86 -18.81
C GLN A 451 -1.40 22.68 -18.14
N ILE A 452 -1.68 21.47 -17.67
CA ILE A 452 -2.94 21.11 -17.02
C ILE A 452 -2.86 21.42 -15.54
N PRO A 453 -3.70 22.31 -15.00
CA PRO A 453 -3.66 22.69 -13.59
C PRO A 453 -4.16 21.54 -12.70
N MET A 454 -3.38 21.24 -11.68
CA MET A 454 -3.69 20.27 -10.64
C MET A 454 -3.48 20.86 -9.25
N ARG A 455 -4.10 20.28 -8.26
CA ARG A 455 -3.99 20.71 -6.86
C ARG A 455 -3.55 19.57 -5.97
N VAL A 456 -2.61 19.85 -5.06
CA VAL A 456 -2.18 18.88 -4.06
C VAL A 456 -3.34 18.55 -3.12
N GLN A 457 -3.60 17.26 -2.94
CA GLN A 457 -4.66 16.70 -2.13
C GLN A 457 -4.10 15.68 -1.15
N THR A 458 -4.62 15.65 0.07
CA THR A 458 -4.31 14.58 1.01
C THR A 458 -4.89 13.24 0.52
N MET A 459 -4.12 12.18 0.70
CA MET A 459 -4.58 10.82 0.42
C MET A 459 -5.04 10.12 1.71
N PRO A 460 -5.99 9.19 1.63
CA PRO A 460 -6.66 8.69 0.44
C PRO A 460 -7.60 9.71 -0.20
N PHE A 461 -7.85 9.59 -1.51
CA PHE A 461 -8.83 10.44 -2.21
C PHE A 461 -10.28 10.06 -1.84
N THR A 462 -10.52 8.76 -1.59
CA THR A 462 -11.77 8.21 -1.08
C THR A 462 -11.48 7.55 0.28
N PRO A 463 -12.25 7.85 1.35
CA PRO A 463 -12.01 7.28 2.68
C PRO A 463 -11.99 5.75 2.66
N HIS A 464 -11.06 5.15 3.40
CA HIS A 464 -11.01 3.70 3.61
C HIS A 464 -12.20 3.24 4.46
N ARG A 465 -12.78 2.09 4.09
CA ARG A 465 -13.95 1.49 4.75
C ARG A 465 -13.65 0.11 5.36
N TYR A 466 -12.39 -0.11 5.76
CA TYR A 466 -11.98 -1.36 6.38
C TYR A 466 -12.71 -1.62 7.70
N PHE A 467 -13.19 -2.84 7.89
CA PHE A 467 -13.82 -3.23 9.16
C PHE A 467 -12.75 -3.50 10.22
N ARG A 468 -12.79 -2.75 11.30
CA ARG A 468 -11.79 -2.81 12.38
C ARG A 468 -12.31 -3.42 13.69
N GLY A 469 -13.60 -3.86 13.69
CA GLY A 469 -14.32 -4.36 14.87
C GLY A 469 -15.16 -3.30 15.54
#